data_51b7813107dec3d274744bd280d56148
#
_entry.id   51b7813107dec3d274744bd280d56148
#
_cell.length_a   1.000
_cell.length_b   1.000
_cell.length_c   1.000
_cell.angle_alpha   90.00
_cell.angle_beta   90.00
_cell.angle_gamma   90.00
#
_symmetry.space_group_name_H-M   'P 1'
#
loop_
_entity.id
_entity.type
_entity.pdbx_description
1 polymer ?
#
loop_
_entity_poly.entity_id
_entity_poly.type
_entity_poly.pdbx_seq_one_letter_code
_entity_poly.pdbx_strand_id
1 'polypeptide(L)'
;MTKALDATRHKTNLTNILLDIYKNSSLSPTLGFKGGTAALLFYGLPRLSVDLDFDLIEPETIDSRELGKIIREMTKVLSAKFEIKDRSTKYNTLFWQVSYGAGLTRIKVEVSTRPAAFNRYNLIPFYGVTVKVLDIRDMIAHKMIAVMDRKTLANRDLFDVHYFLGLPAAGEINYDIIKDKTGKSPGEFYKSLLTFVNKVDSKSVLSGLGEILSEPRKDWVKAKLIMELKGLIQRQMDTMASEKKQCL
;
A
#
# COMPACT_ATOMS: atom_id res chain seq x y z
N MET A 1 -24.08 -15.37 -5.53
CA MET A 1 -24.11 -13.91 -5.39
C MET A 1 -23.19 -13.54 -4.23
N THR A 2 -22.09 -12.85 -4.49
CA THR A 2 -21.24 -12.26 -3.44
C THR A 2 -22.03 -11.12 -2.78
N LYS A 3 -22.28 -11.20 -1.47
CA LYS A 3 -22.88 -10.09 -0.71
C LYS A 3 -22.01 -8.83 -0.88
N ALA A 4 -22.67 -7.68 -1.00
CA ALA A 4 -21.97 -6.38 -0.99
C ALA A 4 -21.02 -6.30 0.23
N LEU A 5 -19.87 -5.67 0.03
CA LEU A 5 -18.86 -5.51 1.09
C LEU A 5 -19.44 -4.67 2.24
N ASP A 6 -19.59 -5.27 3.41
CA ASP A 6 -19.84 -4.53 4.66
C ASP A 6 -18.51 -3.87 5.09
N ALA A 7 -18.34 -2.63 4.71
CA ALA A 7 -17.11 -1.87 4.93
C ALA A 7 -16.71 -1.74 6.40
N THR A 8 -17.70 -1.54 7.29
CA THR A 8 -17.46 -1.40 8.74
C THR A 8 -16.99 -2.71 9.33
N ARG A 9 -17.70 -3.79 9.07
CA ARG A 9 -17.34 -5.13 9.54
C ARG A 9 -15.99 -5.57 8.98
N HIS A 10 -15.74 -5.30 7.71
CA HIS A 10 -14.46 -5.64 7.06
C HIS A 10 -13.30 -4.89 7.71
N LYS A 11 -13.43 -3.56 7.88
CA LYS A 11 -12.42 -2.71 8.55
C LYS A 11 -12.16 -3.17 9.99
N THR A 12 -13.20 -3.54 10.74
CA THR A 12 -13.05 -4.08 12.11
C THR A 12 -12.21 -5.36 12.10
N ASN A 13 -12.48 -6.30 11.17
CA ASN A 13 -11.70 -7.54 11.08
C ASN A 13 -10.25 -7.29 10.65
N LEU A 14 -9.98 -6.38 9.69
CA LEU A 14 -8.62 -5.96 9.34
C LEU A 14 -7.88 -5.40 10.55
N THR A 15 -8.53 -4.52 11.31
CA THR A 15 -7.95 -3.94 12.54
C THR A 15 -7.65 -5.02 13.59
N ASN A 16 -8.58 -5.95 13.83
CA ASN A 16 -8.37 -7.03 14.79
C ASN A 16 -7.20 -7.93 14.40
N ILE A 17 -7.09 -8.30 13.12
CA ILE A 17 -5.94 -9.10 12.64
C ILE A 17 -4.64 -8.34 12.85
N LEU A 18 -4.60 -7.05 12.49
CA LEU A 18 -3.41 -6.21 12.67
C LEU A 18 -2.99 -6.15 14.15
N LEU A 19 -3.94 -5.94 15.07
CA LEU A 19 -3.66 -5.91 16.50
C LEU A 19 -3.15 -7.26 17.01
N ASP A 20 -3.75 -8.37 16.60
CA ASP A 20 -3.33 -9.71 17.03
C ASP A 20 -1.91 -10.04 16.51
N ILE A 21 -1.55 -9.63 15.29
CA ILE A 21 -0.20 -9.75 14.75
C ILE A 21 0.80 -8.95 15.60
N TYR A 22 0.50 -7.69 15.92
CA TYR A 22 1.43 -6.83 16.67
C TYR A 22 1.45 -7.10 18.19
N LYS A 23 0.48 -7.85 18.74
CA LYS A 23 0.55 -8.42 20.09
C LYS A 23 1.46 -9.65 20.17
N ASN A 24 1.74 -10.31 19.07
CA ASN A 24 2.60 -11.49 19.03
C ASN A 24 4.07 -11.07 19.05
N SER A 25 4.79 -11.44 20.12
CA SER A 25 6.19 -11.05 20.32
C SER A 25 7.18 -11.62 19.30
N SER A 26 6.80 -12.66 18.55
CA SER A 26 7.63 -13.22 17.48
C SER A 26 7.37 -12.54 16.12
N LEU A 27 6.17 -11.97 15.91
CA LEU A 27 5.80 -11.34 14.64
C LEU A 27 6.06 -9.83 14.63
N SER A 28 5.76 -9.15 15.74
CA SER A 28 5.86 -7.68 15.80
C SER A 28 7.25 -7.10 15.48
N PRO A 29 8.39 -7.75 15.85
CA PRO A 29 9.70 -7.22 15.48
C PRO A 29 10.06 -7.44 14.02
N THR A 30 9.49 -8.46 13.35
CA THR A 30 9.91 -8.92 12.03
C THR A 30 9.05 -8.37 10.88
N LEU A 31 7.92 -7.70 11.17
CA LEU A 31 6.98 -7.26 10.16
C LEU A 31 6.86 -5.74 10.09
N GLY A 32 6.94 -5.18 8.87
CA GLY A 32 6.64 -3.80 8.57
C GLY A 32 5.31 -3.68 7.82
N PHE A 33 4.32 -3.01 8.41
CA PHE A 33 3.00 -2.85 7.82
C PHE A 33 2.99 -1.80 6.72
N LYS A 34 2.46 -2.15 5.56
CA LYS A 34 2.43 -1.29 4.36
C LYS A 34 1.11 -1.40 3.59
N GLY A 35 1.11 -0.91 2.38
CA GLY A 35 0.01 -1.10 1.42
C GLY A 35 -1.18 -0.18 1.65
N GLY A 36 -2.31 -0.54 1.03
CA GLY A 36 -3.52 0.29 1.03
C GLY A 36 -4.17 0.43 2.40
N THR A 37 -4.12 -0.62 3.22
CA THR A 37 -4.73 -0.59 4.55
C THR A 37 -3.87 0.19 5.54
N ALA A 38 -2.53 0.15 5.42
CA ALA A 38 -1.66 1.04 6.18
C ALA A 38 -1.93 2.53 5.83
N ALA A 39 -2.07 2.84 4.54
CA ALA A 39 -2.45 4.17 4.07
C ALA A 39 -3.82 4.63 4.61
N LEU A 40 -4.82 3.75 4.64
CA LEU A 40 -6.14 4.03 5.19
C LEU A 40 -6.10 4.30 6.69
N LEU A 41 -5.42 3.45 7.47
CA LEU A 41 -5.47 3.48 8.93
C LEU A 41 -4.56 4.54 9.54
N PHE A 42 -3.42 4.85 8.92
CA PHE A 42 -2.38 5.70 9.50
C PHE A 42 -2.15 7.01 8.74
N TYR A 43 -2.51 7.08 7.46
CA TYR A 43 -2.24 8.27 6.63
C TYR A 43 -3.51 8.86 6.00
N GLY A 44 -4.69 8.44 6.46
CA GLY A 44 -5.96 9.06 6.10
C GLY A 44 -6.41 8.85 4.64
N LEU A 45 -5.85 7.84 3.93
CA LEU A 45 -6.25 7.55 2.54
C LEU A 45 -7.77 7.35 2.46
N PRO A 46 -8.51 8.18 1.70
CA PRO A 46 -9.97 8.24 1.79
C PRO A 46 -10.67 7.23 0.86
N ARG A 47 -10.22 5.99 0.85
CA ARG A 47 -10.87 4.85 0.20
C ARG A 47 -10.73 3.59 1.04
N LEU A 48 -11.63 2.63 0.86
CA LEU A 48 -11.49 1.33 1.50
C LEU A 48 -10.27 0.57 0.96
N SER A 49 -9.70 -0.24 1.84
CA SER A 49 -8.74 -1.27 1.51
C SER A 49 -9.16 -2.58 2.16
N VAL A 50 -8.86 -3.70 1.52
CA VAL A 50 -9.47 -4.99 1.86
C VAL A 50 -8.47 -6.06 2.27
N ASP A 51 -7.17 -5.78 2.12
CA ASP A 51 -6.09 -6.73 2.37
C ASP A 51 -5.09 -6.16 3.38
N LEU A 52 -4.27 -6.99 4.00
CA LEU A 52 -3.17 -6.60 4.89
C LEU A 52 -1.85 -6.99 4.24
N ASP A 53 -1.02 -5.98 3.98
CA ASP A 53 0.28 -6.13 3.33
C ASP A 53 1.40 -5.81 4.31
N PHE A 54 2.42 -6.65 4.34
CA PHE A 54 3.62 -6.47 5.16
C PHE A 54 4.89 -6.67 4.34
N ASP A 55 5.98 -6.08 4.80
CA ASP A 55 7.34 -6.52 4.47
C ASP A 55 7.89 -7.38 5.60
N LEU A 56 8.63 -8.42 5.27
CA LEU A 56 9.55 -9.05 6.19
C LEU A 56 10.76 -8.12 6.32
N ILE A 57 11.06 -7.69 7.54
CA ILE A 57 12.18 -6.78 7.80
C ILE A 57 13.48 -7.58 7.77
N GLU A 58 14.48 -7.08 7.04
CA GLU A 58 15.80 -7.71 6.87
C GLU A 58 15.70 -9.21 6.49
N PRO A 59 14.96 -9.55 5.42
CA PRO A 59 14.71 -10.94 5.06
C PRO A 59 15.98 -11.73 4.77
N GLU A 60 17.08 -11.07 4.41
CA GLU A 60 18.41 -11.64 4.17
C GLU A 60 19.08 -12.18 5.43
N THR A 61 18.67 -11.73 6.61
CA THR A 61 19.20 -12.21 7.91
C THR A 61 18.42 -13.40 8.46
N ILE A 62 17.26 -13.73 7.86
CA ILE A 62 16.32 -14.74 8.35
C ILE A 62 16.60 -16.09 7.69
N ASP A 63 16.97 -17.09 8.50
CA ASP A 63 17.17 -18.45 8.02
C ASP A 63 15.84 -19.21 7.81
N SER A 64 15.92 -20.41 7.23
CA SER A 64 14.74 -21.25 6.95
C SER A 64 13.98 -21.69 8.21
N ARG A 65 14.68 -21.83 9.35
CA ARG A 65 14.06 -22.21 10.64
C ARG A 65 13.26 -21.06 11.21
N GLU A 66 13.83 -19.87 11.17
CA GLU A 66 13.17 -18.63 11.62
C GLU A 66 11.98 -18.27 10.73
N LEU A 67 12.15 -18.36 9.40
CA LEU A 67 11.05 -18.20 8.45
C LEU A 67 9.90 -19.18 8.73
N GLY A 68 10.25 -20.47 9.01
CA GLY A 68 9.29 -21.47 9.41
C GLY A 68 8.57 -21.14 10.73
N LYS A 69 9.25 -20.49 11.67
CA LYS A 69 8.64 -20.00 12.92
C LYS A 69 7.65 -18.88 12.64
N ILE A 70 8.02 -17.89 11.82
CA ILE A 70 7.15 -16.78 11.41
C ILE A 70 5.87 -17.31 10.75
N ILE A 71 6.00 -18.27 9.83
CA ILE A 71 4.85 -18.89 9.15
C ILE A 71 3.92 -19.60 10.15
N ARG A 72 4.47 -20.34 11.12
CA ARG A 72 3.67 -21.02 12.15
C ARG A 72 2.95 -20.05 13.07
N GLU A 73 3.65 -19.01 13.55
CA GLU A 73 3.06 -18.01 14.45
C GLU A 73 1.97 -17.19 13.73
N MET A 74 2.20 -16.78 12.48
CA MET A 74 1.16 -16.11 11.67
C MET A 74 -0.07 -17.00 11.49
N THR A 75 0.14 -18.27 11.14
CA THR A 75 -0.95 -19.22 10.97
C THR A 75 -1.73 -19.39 12.27
N LYS A 76 -1.05 -19.51 13.42
CA LYS A 76 -1.66 -19.63 14.75
C LYS A 76 -2.49 -18.40 15.11
N VAL A 77 -1.94 -17.19 14.89
CA VAL A 77 -2.65 -15.91 15.13
C VAL A 77 -3.92 -15.82 14.29
N LEU A 78 -3.83 -16.12 13.01
CA LEU A 78 -4.98 -16.04 12.10
C LEU A 78 -6.03 -17.11 12.41
N SER A 79 -5.62 -18.37 12.63
CA SER A 79 -6.55 -19.48 12.88
C SER A 79 -7.27 -19.40 14.23
N ALA A 80 -6.79 -18.55 15.16
CA ALA A 80 -7.44 -18.37 16.46
C ALA A 80 -8.85 -17.77 16.36
N LYS A 81 -9.12 -16.96 15.35
CA LYS A 81 -10.40 -16.23 15.17
C LYS A 81 -11.01 -16.36 13.78
N PHE A 82 -10.25 -16.83 12.79
CA PHE A 82 -10.67 -16.87 11.40
C PHE A 82 -10.43 -18.25 10.77
N GLU A 83 -11.28 -18.61 9.85
CA GLU A 83 -11.06 -19.81 9.04
C GLU A 83 -10.04 -19.50 7.92
N ILE A 84 -8.93 -20.24 7.90
CA ILE A 84 -7.94 -20.13 6.82
C ILE A 84 -8.47 -20.88 5.60
N LYS A 85 -8.72 -20.13 4.52
CA LYS A 85 -9.23 -20.68 3.24
C LYS A 85 -8.13 -21.03 2.26
N ASP A 86 -6.97 -20.35 2.36
CA ASP A 86 -5.81 -20.64 1.54
C ASP A 86 -4.55 -20.19 2.28
N ARG A 87 -3.47 -20.93 2.07
CA ARG A 87 -2.13 -20.63 2.56
C ARG A 87 -1.10 -21.12 1.56
N SER A 88 -0.22 -20.23 1.12
CA SER A 88 0.85 -20.60 0.20
C SER A 88 2.13 -19.80 0.48
N THR A 89 3.26 -20.40 0.14
CA THR A 89 4.56 -19.73 0.08
C THR A 89 4.95 -19.64 -1.39
N LYS A 90 4.94 -18.42 -1.91
CA LYS A 90 5.40 -18.12 -3.28
C LYS A 90 6.85 -17.65 -3.21
N TYR A 91 7.50 -17.51 -4.37
CA TYR A 91 8.93 -17.17 -4.45
C TYR A 91 9.35 -15.97 -3.55
N ASN A 92 8.53 -14.92 -3.50
CA ASN A 92 8.82 -13.72 -2.71
C ASN A 92 7.62 -13.27 -1.83
N THR A 93 6.72 -14.18 -1.47
CA THR A 93 5.52 -13.80 -0.72
C THR A 93 5.01 -14.97 0.11
N LEU A 94 4.81 -14.73 1.40
CA LEU A 94 4.02 -15.59 2.26
C LEU A 94 2.57 -15.10 2.18
N PHE A 95 1.63 -16.01 1.95
CA PHE A 95 0.24 -15.67 1.68
C PHE A 95 -0.72 -16.46 2.57
N TRP A 96 -1.69 -15.78 3.12
CA TRP A 96 -2.87 -16.36 3.78
C TRP A 96 -4.13 -15.68 3.27
N GLN A 97 -5.19 -16.46 3.10
CA GLN A 97 -6.52 -15.94 2.85
C GLN A 97 -7.45 -16.44 3.96
N VAL A 98 -8.06 -15.51 4.69
CA VAL A 98 -8.94 -15.83 5.81
C VAL A 98 -10.37 -15.39 5.58
N SER A 99 -11.31 -16.15 6.15
CA SER A 99 -12.74 -15.86 6.12
C SER A 99 -13.23 -15.54 7.54
N TYR A 100 -14.04 -14.50 7.67
CA TYR A 100 -14.71 -14.11 8.90
C TYR A 100 -16.24 -14.41 8.85
N GLY A 101 -16.69 -15.22 7.88
CA GLY A 101 -18.06 -15.68 7.75
C GLY A 101 -18.39 -16.20 6.35
N ALA A 102 -19.35 -17.09 6.27
CA ALA A 102 -19.80 -17.68 5.01
C ALA A 102 -20.38 -16.61 4.06
N GLY A 103 -19.98 -16.66 2.79
CA GLY A 103 -20.44 -15.72 1.76
C GLY A 103 -19.93 -14.27 1.90
N LEU A 104 -19.04 -13.99 2.87
CA LEU A 104 -18.45 -12.67 3.05
C LEU A 104 -17.14 -12.53 2.29
N THR A 105 -16.73 -11.29 2.05
CA THR A 105 -15.45 -10.96 1.45
C THR A 105 -14.32 -11.50 2.33
N ARG A 106 -13.35 -12.19 1.72
CA ARG A 106 -12.18 -12.72 2.41
C ARG A 106 -11.12 -11.64 2.59
N ILE A 107 -10.28 -11.79 3.61
CA ILE A 107 -9.11 -10.93 3.84
C ILE A 107 -7.87 -11.70 3.40
N LYS A 108 -7.03 -11.07 2.58
CA LYS A 108 -5.68 -11.56 2.29
C LYS A 108 -4.70 -10.94 3.27
N VAL A 109 -3.77 -11.73 3.73
CA VAL A 109 -2.62 -11.31 4.51
C VAL A 109 -1.39 -11.72 3.72
N GLU A 110 -0.62 -10.75 3.29
CA GLU A 110 0.57 -10.98 2.45
C GLU A 110 1.82 -10.43 3.15
N VAL A 111 2.88 -11.22 3.19
CA VAL A 111 4.19 -10.79 3.69
C VAL A 111 5.19 -10.92 2.54
N SER A 112 5.69 -9.79 2.05
CA SER A 112 6.77 -9.76 1.06
C SER A 112 8.09 -10.16 1.72
N THR A 113 8.79 -11.11 1.11
CA THR A 113 10.14 -11.52 1.51
C THR A 113 11.22 -10.92 0.62
N ARG A 114 10.88 -9.91 -0.18
CA ARG A 114 11.86 -9.18 -1.01
C ARG A 114 12.64 -8.21 -0.14
N PRO A 115 13.97 -8.12 -0.31
CA PRO A 115 14.75 -7.06 0.31
C PRO A 115 14.18 -5.68 -0.02
N ALA A 116 14.13 -4.82 0.97
CA ALA A 116 13.58 -3.47 0.88
C ALA A 116 14.50 -2.47 1.60
N ALA A 117 15.78 -2.43 1.17
CA ALA A 117 16.87 -1.72 1.84
C ALA A 117 16.61 -0.23 2.10
N PHE A 118 15.79 0.42 1.28
CA PHE A 118 15.48 1.85 1.41
C PHE A 118 14.17 2.12 2.15
N ASN A 119 13.43 1.08 2.57
CA ASN A 119 12.20 1.24 3.33
C ASN A 119 12.50 1.61 4.78
N ARG A 120 11.84 2.64 5.27
CA ARG A 120 11.87 3.07 6.68
C ARG A 120 10.52 2.81 7.32
N TYR A 121 10.52 2.50 8.61
CA TYR A 121 9.29 2.21 9.33
C TYR A 121 9.22 3.06 10.59
N ASN A 122 8.07 3.71 10.78
CA ASN A 122 7.75 4.46 11.97
C ASN A 122 7.04 3.57 12.99
N LEU A 123 7.38 3.72 14.26
CA LEU A 123 6.69 3.05 15.36
C LEU A 123 5.51 3.93 15.80
N ILE A 124 4.29 3.50 15.48
CA ILE A 124 3.08 4.30 15.72
C ILE A 124 2.18 3.57 16.73
N PRO A 125 1.83 4.21 17.86
CA PRO A 125 0.83 3.66 18.79
C PRO A 125 -0.54 3.49 18.10
N PHE A 126 -1.16 2.33 18.28
CA PHE A 126 -2.45 2.01 17.68
C PHE A 126 -3.23 1.02 18.54
N TYR A 127 -4.32 1.47 19.16
CA TYR A 127 -5.18 0.67 20.04
C TYR A 127 -4.42 -0.21 21.06
N GLY A 128 -3.41 0.36 21.74
CA GLY A 128 -2.65 -0.32 22.80
C GLY A 128 -1.50 -1.21 22.32
N VAL A 129 -1.20 -1.24 21.03
CA VAL A 129 0.02 -1.85 20.48
C VAL A 129 0.83 -0.80 19.73
N THR A 130 2.12 -1.08 19.51
CA THR A 130 2.97 -0.27 18.63
C THR A 130 3.12 -0.98 17.28
N VAL A 131 2.66 -0.34 16.22
CA VAL A 131 2.73 -0.86 14.85
C VAL A 131 3.93 -0.25 14.12
N LYS A 132 4.75 -1.09 13.46
CA LYS A 132 5.77 -0.63 12.51
C LYS A 132 5.09 -0.34 11.18
N VAL A 133 4.93 0.93 10.86
CA VAL A 133 4.24 1.38 9.63
C VAL A 133 5.25 1.95 8.66
N LEU A 134 5.20 1.55 7.39
CA LEU A 134 6.04 2.13 6.33
C LEU A 134 5.92 3.65 6.34
N ASP A 135 7.06 4.36 6.37
CA ASP A 135 7.09 5.82 6.36
C ASP A 135 6.30 6.37 5.15
N ILE A 136 5.61 7.48 5.36
CA ILE A 136 4.73 8.06 4.33
C ILE A 136 5.50 8.45 3.06
N ARG A 137 6.75 8.92 3.19
CA ARG A 137 7.60 9.31 2.06
C ARG A 137 7.99 8.13 1.20
N ASP A 138 8.22 6.98 1.84
CA ASP A 138 8.52 5.70 1.21
C ASP A 138 7.25 5.11 0.58
N MET A 139 6.09 5.23 1.27
CA MET A 139 4.81 4.79 0.75
C MET A 139 4.42 5.54 -0.52
N ILE A 140 4.65 6.85 -0.58
CA ILE A 140 4.41 7.67 -1.79
C ILE A 140 5.24 7.13 -2.95
N ALA A 141 6.54 6.89 -2.73
CA ALA A 141 7.44 6.35 -3.77
C ALA A 141 6.92 5.01 -4.31
N HIS A 142 6.55 4.07 -3.42
CA HIS A 142 5.99 2.79 -3.84
C HIS A 142 4.66 2.91 -4.60
N LYS A 143 3.78 3.83 -4.20
CA LYS A 143 2.51 4.07 -4.90
C LYS A 143 2.72 4.65 -6.29
N MET A 144 3.67 5.56 -6.45
CA MET A 144 4.03 6.13 -7.75
C MET A 144 4.61 5.07 -8.69
N ILE A 145 5.48 4.18 -8.19
CA ILE A 145 6.04 3.06 -8.96
C ILE A 145 4.91 2.12 -9.40
N ALA A 146 3.99 1.77 -8.50
CA ALA A 146 2.90 0.83 -8.77
C ALA A 146 1.99 1.26 -9.94
N VAL A 147 1.84 2.57 -10.20
CA VAL A 147 1.07 3.08 -11.35
C VAL A 147 1.63 2.57 -12.68
N MET A 148 2.97 2.46 -12.80
CA MET A 148 3.64 2.12 -14.06
C MET A 148 4.11 0.66 -14.14
N ASP A 149 4.32 0.01 -13.00
CA ASP A 149 4.92 -1.34 -12.94
C ASP A 149 3.90 -2.47 -13.17
N ARG A 150 2.60 -2.20 -13.02
CA ARG A 150 1.58 -3.21 -13.20
C ARG A 150 1.34 -3.51 -14.70
N LYS A 151 1.23 -4.81 -15.04
CA LYS A 151 0.82 -5.25 -16.39
C LYS A 151 -0.53 -4.67 -16.81
N THR A 152 -1.45 -4.51 -15.86
CA THR A 152 -2.76 -3.88 -16.07
C THR A 152 -2.91 -2.75 -15.06
N LEU A 153 -3.23 -1.57 -15.55
CA LEU A 153 -3.46 -0.38 -14.72
C LEU A 153 -4.54 -0.67 -13.67
N ALA A 154 -4.22 -0.40 -12.41
CA ALA A 154 -5.20 -0.38 -11.34
C ALA A 154 -5.53 1.09 -11.00
N ASN A 155 -6.74 1.52 -11.34
CA ASN A 155 -7.17 2.93 -11.15
C ASN A 155 -7.08 3.39 -9.68
N ARG A 156 -7.13 2.46 -8.73
CA ARG A 156 -6.88 2.77 -7.31
C ARG A 156 -5.48 3.31 -7.06
N ASP A 157 -4.48 2.91 -7.84
CA ASP A 157 -3.12 3.42 -7.68
C ASP A 157 -3.01 4.87 -8.17
N LEU A 158 -3.75 5.27 -9.21
CA LEU A 158 -3.88 6.69 -9.63
C LEU A 158 -4.54 7.55 -8.54
N PHE A 159 -5.60 7.03 -7.91
CA PHE A 159 -6.28 7.70 -6.80
C PHE A 159 -5.33 7.86 -5.60
N ASP A 160 -4.59 6.82 -5.25
CA ASP A 160 -3.63 6.86 -4.15
C ASP A 160 -2.52 7.88 -4.42
N VAL A 161 -1.95 7.89 -5.63
CA VAL A 161 -0.90 8.86 -6.01
C VAL A 161 -1.45 10.28 -6.00
N HIS A 162 -2.67 10.52 -6.51
CA HIS A 162 -3.30 11.83 -6.42
C HIS A 162 -3.40 12.30 -4.96
N TYR A 163 -3.95 11.45 -4.08
CA TYR A 163 -4.09 11.76 -2.66
C TYR A 163 -2.74 12.12 -2.03
N PHE A 164 -1.75 11.28 -2.20
CA PHE A 164 -0.45 11.45 -1.58
C PHE A 164 0.35 12.63 -2.12
N LEU A 165 0.31 12.90 -3.43
CA LEU A 165 0.96 14.08 -4.00
C LEU A 165 0.31 15.41 -3.57
N GLY A 166 -0.91 15.36 -3.03
CA GLY A 166 -1.59 16.48 -2.39
C GLY A 166 -1.14 16.77 -0.95
N LEU A 167 -0.40 15.86 -0.31
CA LEU A 167 0.05 16.00 1.09
C LEU A 167 1.38 16.75 1.18
N PRO A 168 1.66 17.42 2.33
CA PRO A 168 2.97 18.04 2.59
C PRO A 168 4.15 17.08 2.42
N ALA A 169 3.98 15.81 2.82
CA ALA A 169 5.01 14.76 2.68
C ALA A 169 5.46 14.52 1.22
N ALA A 170 4.71 14.99 0.21
CA ALA A 170 5.13 14.94 -1.18
C ALA A 170 6.35 15.84 -1.50
N GLY A 171 6.72 16.76 -0.61
CA GLY A 171 7.97 17.52 -0.70
C GLY A 171 9.22 16.73 -0.28
N GLU A 172 9.05 15.56 0.35
CA GLU A 172 10.14 14.78 0.93
C GLU A 172 10.15 13.32 0.47
N ILE A 173 9.66 13.03 -0.74
CA ILE A 173 9.58 11.66 -1.29
C ILE A 173 10.94 10.99 -1.27
N ASN A 174 10.98 9.72 -0.87
CA ASN A 174 12.20 8.91 -0.92
C ASN A 174 12.51 8.49 -2.36
N TYR A 175 13.32 9.29 -3.04
CA TYR A 175 13.70 9.02 -4.41
C TYR A 175 14.73 7.89 -4.56
N ASP A 176 15.39 7.44 -3.48
CA ASP A 176 16.28 6.28 -3.53
C ASP A 176 15.51 5.00 -3.85
N ILE A 177 14.28 4.87 -3.34
CA ILE A 177 13.36 3.79 -3.70
C ILE A 177 13.03 3.82 -5.20
N ILE A 178 12.75 5.01 -5.74
CA ILE A 178 12.44 5.17 -7.16
C ILE A 178 13.64 4.79 -8.00
N LYS A 179 14.83 5.27 -7.64
CA LYS A 179 16.09 4.95 -8.33
C LYS A 179 16.41 3.46 -8.28
N ASP A 180 16.29 2.83 -7.10
CA ASP A 180 16.52 1.38 -6.92
C ASP A 180 15.59 0.54 -7.79
N LYS A 181 14.29 0.86 -7.80
CA LYS A 181 13.28 0.04 -8.50
C LYS A 181 13.19 0.32 -10.00
N THR A 182 13.55 1.52 -10.46
CA THR A 182 13.31 1.94 -11.84
C THR A 182 14.58 2.35 -12.60
N GLY A 183 15.69 2.56 -11.92
CA GLY A 183 16.93 3.10 -12.50
C GLY A 183 16.85 4.58 -12.88
N LYS A 184 15.71 5.26 -12.68
CA LYS A 184 15.46 6.62 -13.14
C LYS A 184 15.79 7.66 -12.10
N SER A 185 16.30 8.79 -12.54
CA SER A 185 16.33 10.02 -11.73
C SER A 185 14.89 10.52 -11.46
N PRO A 186 14.68 11.34 -10.43
CA PRO A 186 13.36 11.90 -10.12
C PRO A 186 12.70 12.58 -11.30
N GLY A 187 13.44 13.43 -12.05
CA GLY A 187 12.91 14.14 -13.20
C GLY A 187 12.51 13.22 -14.36
N GLU A 188 13.30 12.18 -14.65
CA GLU A 188 12.96 11.18 -15.67
C GLU A 188 11.75 10.35 -15.25
N PHE A 189 11.66 10.03 -13.97
CA PHE A 189 10.53 9.29 -13.42
C PHE A 189 9.21 10.07 -13.57
N TYR A 190 9.19 11.35 -13.17
CA TYR A 190 8.00 12.20 -13.33
C TYR A 190 7.60 12.42 -14.77
N LYS A 191 8.56 12.60 -15.69
CA LYS A 191 8.27 12.68 -17.14
C LYS A 191 7.60 11.40 -17.62
N SER A 192 8.11 10.23 -17.20
CA SER A 192 7.53 8.92 -17.53
C SER A 192 6.13 8.76 -16.95
N LEU A 193 5.93 9.15 -15.69
CA LEU A 193 4.64 9.09 -15.00
C LEU A 193 3.60 10.01 -15.66
N LEU A 194 3.98 11.25 -16.01
CA LEU A 194 3.11 12.18 -16.72
C LEU A 194 2.72 11.64 -18.11
N THR A 195 3.68 11.08 -18.83
CA THR A 195 3.43 10.46 -20.14
C THR A 195 2.47 9.27 -20.01
N PHE A 196 2.61 8.47 -18.95
CA PHE A 196 1.71 7.36 -18.67
C PHE A 196 0.29 7.86 -18.33
N VAL A 197 0.16 8.82 -17.43
CA VAL A 197 -1.15 9.37 -17.00
C VAL A 197 -1.87 10.08 -18.17
N ASN A 198 -1.13 10.66 -19.11
CA ASN A 198 -1.71 11.27 -20.33
C ASN A 198 -2.44 10.26 -21.22
N LYS A 199 -2.08 8.98 -21.16
CA LYS A 199 -2.69 7.90 -21.96
C LYS A 199 -3.88 7.24 -21.25
N VAL A 200 -4.15 7.58 -19.98
CA VAL A 200 -5.24 6.97 -19.23
C VAL A 200 -6.60 7.47 -19.75
N ASP A 201 -7.47 6.51 -20.08
CA ASP A 201 -8.86 6.84 -20.45
C ASP A 201 -9.67 7.21 -19.19
N SER A 202 -10.10 8.47 -19.14
CA SER A 202 -10.91 8.98 -18.03
C SER A 202 -12.29 8.32 -17.92
N LYS A 203 -12.80 7.70 -18.99
CA LYS A 203 -14.11 7.02 -18.98
C LYS A 203 -14.06 5.73 -18.15
N SER A 204 -12.91 5.07 -18.07
CA SER A 204 -12.72 3.80 -17.37
C SER A 204 -12.18 3.97 -15.94
N VAL A 205 -11.96 5.19 -15.47
CA VAL A 205 -11.25 5.50 -14.21
C VAL A 205 -11.89 4.92 -12.95
N LEU A 206 -13.18 4.62 -12.96
CA LEU A 206 -13.86 3.97 -11.83
C LEU A 206 -13.73 2.44 -11.80
N SER A 207 -13.21 1.80 -12.85
CA SER A 207 -13.07 0.35 -12.89
C SER A 207 -12.14 -0.12 -11.75
N GLY A 208 -12.63 -1.02 -10.88
CA GLY A 208 -11.91 -1.53 -9.70
C GLY A 208 -11.67 -0.50 -8.59
N LEU A 209 -12.20 0.73 -8.74
CA LEU A 209 -12.13 1.80 -7.74
C LEU A 209 -13.52 2.13 -7.16
N GLY A 210 -14.57 2.05 -8.00
CA GLY A 210 -15.91 2.49 -7.61
C GLY A 210 -16.50 1.74 -6.40
N GLU A 211 -16.17 0.46 -6.21
CA GLU A 211 -16.66 -0.35 -5.08
C GLU A 211 -16.07 0.04 -3.71
N ILE A 212 -14.95 0.76 -3.72
CA ILE A 212 -14.19 1.16 -2.52
C ILE A 212 -14.28 2.66 -2.22
N LEU A 213 -15.11 3.40 -2.96
CA LEU A 213 -15.36 4.83 -2.80
C LEU A 213 -16.80 5.12 -2.37
N SER A 214 -17.00 6.23 -1.65
CA SER A 214 -18.33 6.83 -1.44
C SER A 214 -18.87 7.48 -2.71
N GLU A 215 -20.20 7.60 -2.86
CA GLU A 215 -20.81 8.18 -4.06
C GLU A 215 -20.28 9.58 -4.42
N PRO A 216 -20.17 10.56 -3.48
CA PRO A 216 -19.63 11.87 -3.80
C PRO A 216 -18.19 11.81 -4.36
N ARG A 217 -17.40 10.83 -3.92
CA ARG A 217 -16.03 10.64 -4.43
C ARG A 217 -16.00 10.02 -5.81
N LYS A 218 -16.97 9.18 -6.15
CA LYS A 218 -17.06 8.61 -7.51
C LYS A 218 -17.28 9.72 -8.55
N ASP A 219 -18.14 10.68 -8.27
CA ASP A 219 -18.42 11.80 -9.17
C ASP A 219 -17.19 12.69 -9.34
N TRP A 220 -16.50 12.99 -8.23
CA TRP A 220 -15.23 13.72 -8.29
C TRP A 220 -14.16 12.96 -9.10
N VAL A 221 -14.02 11.65 -8.89
CA VAL A 221 -13.05 10.81 -9.64
C VAL A 221 -13.30 10.88 -11.13
N LYS A 222 -14.57 10.74 -11.57
CA LYS A 222 -14.92 10.84 -13.00
C LYS A 222 -14.56 12.20 -13.58
N ALA A 223 -14.85 13.27 -12.84
CA ALA A 223 -14.73 14.62 -13.36
C ALA A 223 -13.31 15.18 -13.29
N LYS A 224 -12.53 14.84 -12.24
CA LYS A 224 -11.36 15.62 -11.88
C LYS A 224 -10.07 14.82 -11.65
N LEU A 225 -10.12 13.54 -11.26
CA LEU A 225 -8.95 12.78 -10.83
C LEU A 225 -7.76 12.90 -11.79
N ILE A 226 -7.97 12.62 -13.06
CA ILE A 226 -6.88 12.60 -14.05
C ILE A 226 -6.32 14.01 -14.28
N MET A 227 -7.19 15.03 -14.36
CA MET A 227 -6.78 16.42 -14.55
C MET A 227 -5.95 16.92 -13.36
N GLU A 228 -6.45 16.71 -12.14
CA GLU A 228 -5.76 17.15 -10.93
C GLU A 228 -4.46 16.38 -10.69
N LEU A 229 -4.43 15.06 -10.98
CA LEU A 229 -3.20 14.26 -10.90
C LEU A 229 -2.10 14.79 -11.84
N LYS A 230 -2.45 15.16 -13.08
CA LYS A 230 -1.50 15.79 -14.01
C LYS A 230 -0.94 17.09 -13.45
N GLY A 231 -1.80 17.94 -12.88
CA GLY A 231 -1.39 19.20 -12.25
C GLY A 231 -0.45 18.98 -11.06
N LEU A 232 -0.71 17.97 -10.22
CA LEU A 232 0.16 17.61 -9.10
C LEU A 232 1.53 17.11 -9.56
N ILE A 233 1.57 16.26 -10.59
CA ILE A 233 2.82 15.77 -11.19
C ILE A 233 3.61 16.94 -11.77
N GLN A 234 2.97 17.84 -12.51
CA GLN A 234 3.63 19.01 -13.10
C GLN A 234 4.21 19.92 -12.01
N ARG A 235 3.46 20.18 -10.94
CA ARG A 235 3.94 20.96 -9.78
C ARG A 235 5.22 20.38 -9.18
N GLN A 236 5.30 19.06 -9.01
CA GLN A 236 6.53 18.42 -8.51
C GLN A 236 7.72 18.63 -9.45
N MET A 237 7.48 18.55 -10.75
CA MET A 237 8.52 18.81 -11.76
C MET A 237 9.02 20.26 -11.71
N ASP A 238 8.11 21.21 -11.58
CA ASP A 238 8.43 22.65 -11.53
C ASP A 238 9.21 23.00 -10.25
N THR A 239 8.83 22.41 -9.09
CA THR A 239 9.56 22.56 -7.82
C THR A 239 11.01 22.09 -7.96
N MET A 240 11.23 20.89 -8.50
CA MET A 240 12.58 20.36 -8.74
C MET A 240 13.42 21.23 -9.71
N ALA A 241 12.78 21.81 -10.71
CA ALA A 241 13.47 22.69 -11.64
C ALA A 241 13.91 24.01 -10.99
N SER A 242 13.10 24.51 -10.04
CA SER A 242 13.39 25.73 -9.30
C SER A 242 14.54 25.53 -8.28
N GLU A 243 14.53 24.40 -7.55
CA GLU A 243 15.59 24.05 -6.62
C GLU A 243 16.96 23.92 -7.30
N LYS A 244 17.01 23.30 -8.49
CA LYS A 244 18.25 23.21 -9.29
C LYS A 244 18.81 24.57 -9.72
N LYS A 245 17.94 25.56 -9.96
CA LYS A 245 18.37 26.93 -10.34
C LYS A 245 18.89 27.72 -9.15
N GLN A 246 18.48 27.40 -7.93
CA GLN A 246 18.95 28.08 -6.70
C GLN A 246 20.29 27.54 -6.21
N CYS A 247 20.69 26.33 -6.64
CA CYS A 247 21.95 25.69 -6.29
C CYS A 247 23.10 25.94 -7.30
N LEU A 248 22.85 26.70 -8.36
CA LEU A 248 23.81 27.15 -9.39
C LEU A 248 24.12 28.63 -9.25
#